data_a233b709c26fbdd665e3b41f5cab8ded
#
_entry.id   a233b709c26fbdd665e3b41f5cab8ded
#
_cell.length_a   1.000
_cell.length_b   1.000
_cell.length_c   1.000
_cell.angle_alpha   90.00
_cell.angle_beta   90.00
_cell.angle_gamma   90.00
#
_symmetry.space_group_name_H-M   'P 1'
#
loop_
_entity.id
_entity.type
_entity.pdbx_description
1 polymer ?
#
loop_
_entity_poly.entity_id
_entity_poly.type
_entity_poly.pdbx_seq_one_letter_code
_entity_poly.pdbx_strand_id
1 'polypeptide(L)'
;MLEPAFGIGHFVGRMPEDMLRRSTVTGIEIDPLTARIAKALYPDADIRAQPFEQTKLADGFYDMAISNVPFGDYTVHDPRWNSYKFSIHDYFFAAALEKV
;
A
#
# COMPACT_ATOMS: atom_id res chain seq x y z
N MET A 1 -0.77 10.18 -0.66
CA MET A 1 -1.57 9.11 -0.02
C MET A 1 -0.96 7.76 -0.36
N LEU A 2 -0.80 6.92 0.62
CA LEU A 2 -0.25 5.59 0.46
C LEU A 2 -1.32 4.52 0.67
N GLU A 3 -1.41 3.56 -0.25
CA GLU A 3 -2.24 2.36 -0.14
C GLU A 3 -1.34 1.13 -0.27
N PRO A 4 -0.90 0.51 0.84
CA PRO A 4 0.09 -0.57 0.80
C PRO A 4 -0.42 -1.92 0.32
N ALA A 5 -1.73 -2.08 0.18
CA ALA A 5 -2.36 -3.27 -0.39
C ALA A 5 -3.44 -2.82 -1.38
N PHE A 6 -2.99 -2.27 -2.51
CA PHE A 6 -3.82 -1.47 -3.40
C PHE A 6 -4.96 -2.27 -4.05
N GLY A 7 -4.70 -3.50 -4.43
CA GLY A 7 -5.64 -4.28 -5.21
C GLY A 7 -5.93 -3.60 -6.55
N ILE A 8 -7.19 -3.51 -6.91
CA ILE A 8 -7.65 -2.78 -8.09
C ILE A 8 -8.16 -1.37 -7.75
N GLY A 9 -7.86 -0.88 -6.56
CA GLY A 9 -8.12 0.51 -6.19
C GLY A 9 -9.51 0.79 -5.65
N HIS A 10 -10.07 -0.09 -4.84
CA HIS A 10 -11.42 0.11 -4.29
C HIS A 10 -11.56 1.39 -3.47
N PHE A 11 -10.56 1.74 -2.66
CA PHE A 11 -10.60 2.99 -1.90
C PHE A 11 -10.48 4.21 -2.80
N VAL A 12 -9.54 4.18 -3.74
CA VAL A 12 -9.29 5.29 -4.67
C VAL A 12 -10.50 5.50 -5.57
N GLY A 13 -11.13 4.43 -6.03
CA GLY A 13 -12.31 4.50 -6.89
C GLY A 13 -13.54 5.08 -6.22
N ARG A 14 -13.55 5.14 -4.88
CA ARG A 14 -14.66 5.70 -4.09
C ARG A 14 -14.37 7.08 -3.54
N MET A 15 -13.19 7.62 -3.79
CA MET A 15 -12.87 8.98 -3.39
C MET A 15 -13.67 10.00 -4.22
N PRO A 16 -14.11 11.13 -3.60
CA PRO A 16 -14.66 12.23 -4.37
C PRO A 16 -13.69 12.68 -5.45
N GLU A 17 -14.20 12.99 -6.63
CA GLU A 17 -13.37 13.29 -7.80
C GLU A 17 -12.42 14.47 -7.56
N ASP A 18 -12.88 15.54 -6.91
CA ASP A 18 -12.05 16.69 -6.61
C ASP A 18 -10.93 16.36 -5.62
N MET A 19 -11.19 15.49 -4.64
CA MET A 19 -10.19 15.04 -3.70
C MET A 19 -9.12 14.19 -4.39
N LEU A 20 -9.55 13.30 -5.28
CA LEU A 20 -8.62 12.46 -6.04
C LEU A 20 -7.71 13.30 -6.94
N ARG A 21 -8.26 14.33 -7.61
CA ARG A 21 -7.47 15.21 -8.45
C ARG A 21 -6.41 16.01 -7.69
N ARG A 22 -6.66 16.31 -6.42
CA ARG A 22 -5.73 17.04 -5.55
C ARG A 22 -4.76 16.14 -4.81
N SER A 23 -4.85 14.83 -5.00
CA SER A 23 -4.05 13.85 -4.28
C SER A 23 -3.04 13.20 -5.21
N THR A 24 -1.85 12.92 -4.67
CA THR A 24 -0.87 12.04 -5.29
C THR A 24 -0.99 10.68 -4.61
N VAL A 25 -1.25 9.63 -5.39
CA VAL A 25 -1.50 8.29 -4.88
C VAL A 25 -0.34 7.39 -5.20
N THR A 26 0.20 6.71 -4.17
CA THR A 26 1.15 5.62 -4.32
C THR A 26 0.47 4.35 -3.86
N GLY A 27 0.39 3.36 -4.73
CA GLY A 27 -0.23 2.07 -4.44
C GLY A 27 0.78 0.93 -4.56
N ILE A 28 0.74 0.00 -3.61
CA ILE A 28 1.60 -1.18 -3.61
C ILE A 28 0.70 -2.40 -3.78
N GLU A 29 1.03 -3.25 -4.73
CA GLU A 29 0.27 -4.47 -4.98
C GLU A 29 1.23 -5.61 -5.34
N ILE A 30 1.15 -6.70 -4.58
CA ILE A 30 2.06 -7.83 -4.75
C ILE A 30 1.74 -8.67 -5.99
N ASP A 31 0.46 -8.76 -6.39
CA ASP A 31 0.07 -9.56 -7.55
C ASP A 31 0.30 -8.77 -8.84
N PRO A 32 1.17 -9.27 -9.74
CA PRO A 32 1.50 -8.54 -10.98
C PRO A 32 0.31 -8.28 -11.90
N LEU A 33 -0.62 -9.23 -12.01
CA LEU A 33 -1.80 -9.05 -12.86
C LEU A 33 -2.72 -7.97 -12.29
N THR A 34 -2.98 -8.04 -10.99
CA THR A 34 -3.80 -7.04 -10.29
C THR A 34 -3.18 -5.65 -10.39
N ALA A 35 -1.85 -5.55 -10.23
CA ALA A 35 -1.14 -4.29 -10.38
C ALA A 35 -1.28 -3.72 -11.80
N ARG A 36 -1.24 -4.56 -12.84
CA ARG A 36 -1.45 -4.12 -14.23
C ARG A 36 -2.85 -3.57 -14.44
N ILE A 37 -3.86 -4.21 -13.86
CA ILE A 37 -5.24 -3.71 -13.91
C ILE A 37 -5.33 -2.35 -13.22
N ALA A 38 -4.73 -2.22 -12.05
CA ALA A 38 -4.72 -0.96 -11.30
C ALA A 38 -4.05 0.16 -12.09
N LYS A 39 -2.92 -0.09 -12.74
CA LYS A 39 -2.24 0.89 -13.58
C LYS A 39 -3.11 1.36 -14.75
N ALA A 40 -3.88 0.45 -15.34
CA ALA A 40 -4.78 0.79 -16.43
C ALA A 40 -5.97 1.64 -15.95
N LEU A 41 -6.49 1.36 -14.75
CA LEU A 41 -7.61 2.11 -14.18
C LEU A 41 -7.19 3.49 -13.64
N TYR A 42 -5.97 3.60 -13.09
CA TYR A 42 -5.48 4.82 -12.44
C TYR A 42 -4.10 5.18 -12.98
N PRO A 43 -4.03 5.66 -14.24
CA PRO A 43 -2.73 5.93 -14.89
C PRO A 43 -1.91 7.03 -14.21
N ASP A 44 -2.53 7.91 -13.44
CA ASP A 44 -1.83 8.99 -12.74
C ASP A 44 -1.29 8.55 -11.38
N ALA A 45 -1.66 7.37 -10.89
CA ALA A 45 -1.16 6.83 -9.63
C ALA A 45 0.17 6.11 -9.84
N ASP A 46 1.04 6.17 -8.83
CA ASP A 46 2.29 5.40 -8.81
C ASP A 46 1.99 4.01 -8.23
N ILE A 47 1.69 3.06 -9.11
CA ILE A 47 1.39 1.68 -8.72
C ILE A 47 2.66 0.84 -8.87
N ARG A 48 3.09 0.23 -7.76
CA ARG A 48 4.30 -0.60 -7.72
C ARG A 48 3.92 -2.06 -7.50
N ALA A 49 4.29 -2.92 -8.48
CA ALA A 49 3.99 -4.35 -8.48
C ALA A 49 5.07 -5.10 -7.70
N GLN A 50 5.02 -5.02 -6.39
CA GLN A 50 5.99 -5.67 -5.50
C GLN A 50 5.41 -5.85 -4.11
N PRO A 51 6.00 -6.73 -3.26
CA PRO A 51 5.60 -6.83 -1.87
C PRO A 51 5.85 -5.52 -1.13
N PHE A 52 4.97 -5.18 -0.19
CA PHE A 52 5.11 -3.96 0.60
C PHE A 52 6.43 -3.94 1.37
N GLU A 53 6.81 -5.07 1.98
CA GLU A 53 8.04 -5.18 2.77
C GLU A 53 9.32 -5.03 1.94
N GLN A 54 9.22 -5.15 0.63
CA GLN A 54 10.35 -4.97 -0.30
C GLN A 54 10.31 -3.62 -1.02
N THR A 55 9.34 -2.78 -0.71
CA THR A 55 9.17 -1.49 -1.37
C THR A 55 9.86 -0.41 -0.55
N LYS A 56 10.71 0.37 -1.21
CA LYS A 56 11.41 1.50 -0.57
C LYS A 56 10.52 2.74 -0.65
N LEU A 57 10.09 3.22 0.50
CA LEU A 57 9.25 4.39 0.64
C LEU A 57 9.84 5.31 1.71
N ALA A 58 9.71 6.62 1.51
CA ALA A 58 10.20 7.59 2.47
C ALA A 58 9.34 7.59 3.75
N ASP A 59 9.99 7.53 4.90
CA ASP A 59 9.31 7.62 6.20
C ASP A 59 8.76 9.04 6.40
N GLY A 60 7.58 9.13 6.99
CA GLY A 60 6.97 10.42 7.28
C GLY A 60 6.62 11.26 6.05
N PHE A 61 6.63 10.67 4.86
CA PHE A 61 6.42 11.40 3.60
C PHE A 61 4.95 11.57 3.25
N TYR A 62 4.13 10.57 3.56
CA TYR A 62 2.73 10.56 3.13
C TYR A 62 1.83 11.26 4.13
N ASP A 63 0.83 11.98 3.65
CA ASP A 63 -0.17 12.65 4.50
C ASP A 63 -1.17 11.64 5.07
N MET A 64 -1.41 10.53 4.36
CA MET A 64 -2.40 9.54 4.76
C MET A 64 -2.02 8.17 4.21
N ALA A 65 -2.26 7.14 5.00
CA ALA A 65 -2.24 5.76 4.53
C ALA A 65 -3.62 5.15 4.80
N ILE A 66 -4.13 4.42 3.80
CA ILE A 66 -5.44 3.77 3.89
C ILE A 66 -5.34 2.40 3.23
N SER A 67 -5.88 1.37 3.88
CA SER A 67 -5.83 0.04 3.32
C SER A 67 -6.83 -0.90 3.96
N ASN A 68 -7.24 -1.89 3.16
CA ASN A 68 -7.81 -3.12 3.67
C ASN A 68 -6.70 -4.16 3.64
N VAL A 69 -5.95 -4.27 4.74
CA VAL A 69 -4.75 -5.07 4.79
C VAL A 69 -5.03 -6.55 4.56
N PRO A 70 -4.08 -7.28 3.93
CA PRO A 70 -4.27 -8.70 3.69
C PRO A 70 -4.28 -9.50 4.99
N PHE A 71 -4.99 -10.62 4.98
CA PHE A 71 -5.06 -11.57 6.10
C PHE A 71 -4.28 -12.83 5.75
N GLY A 72 -3.66 -13.45 6.76
CA GLY A 72 -2.94 -14.69 6.58
C GLY A 72 -2.40 -15.19 7.90
N ASP A 73 -2.04 -16.48 7.93
CA ASP A 73 -1.49 -17.14 9.13
C ASP A 73 0.04 -17.12 9.16
N TYR A 74 0.66 -16.44 8.21
CA TYR A 74 2.11 -16.33 8.12
C TYR A 74 2.59 -14.97 8.61
N THR A 75 3.85 -14.90 9.03
CA THR A 75 4.50 -13.65 9.40
C THR A 75 5.27 -13.10 8.20
N VAL A 76 5.36 -11.77 8.11
CA VAL A 76 6.15 -11.10 7.09
C VAL A 76 7.60 -11.06 7.53
N HIS A 77 8.50 -11.40 6.61
CA HIS A 77 9.93 -11.35 6.86
C HIS A 77 10.50 -9.99 6.43
N ASP A 78 10.73 -9.13 7.40
CA ASP A 78 11.36 -7.82 7.20
C ASP A 78 12.40 -7.62 8.33
N PRO A 79 13.69 -7.46 8.01
CA PRO A 79 14.73 -7.31 9.03
C PRO A 79 14.48 -6.20 10.05
N ARG A 80 13.78 -5.15 9.66
CA ARG A 80 13.47 -4.01 10.55
C ARG A 80 12.46 -4.38 11.64
N TRP A 81 11.58 -5.35 11.37
CA TRP A 81 10.45 -5.69 12.22
C TRP A 81 10.46 -7.13 12.71
N ASN A 82 11.46 -7.94 12.32
CA ASN A 82 11.52 -9.38 12.66
C ASN A 82 11.55 -9.64 14.15
N SER A 83 12.14 -8.76 14.93
CA SER A 83 12.21 -8.91 16.40
C SER A 83 10.83 -8.93 17.06
N TYR A 84 9.84 -8.35 16.41
CA TYR A 84 8.46 -8.29 16.91
C TYR A 84 7.62 -9.45 16.45
N LYS A 85 8.03 -10.19 15.42
CA LYS A 85 7.32 -11.34 14.84
C LYS A 85 5.87 -10.99 14.47
N PHE A 86 5.69 -9.85 13.79
CA PHE A 86 4.38 -9.39 13.38
C PHE A 86 3.69 -10.38 12.46
N SER A 87 2.37 -10.58 12.64
CA SER A 87 1.51 -11.17 11.63
C SER A 87 1.45 -10.22 10.41
N ILE A 88 0.93 -10.73 9.27
CA ILE A 88 0.93 -9.93 8.05
C ILE A 88 0.15 -8.60 8.21
N HIS A 89 -1.02 -8.63 8.84
CA HIS A 89 -1.81 -7.39 9.01
C HIS A 89 -1.19 -6.45 10.05
N ASP A 90 -0.59 -6.97 11.11
CA ASP A 90 0.12 -6.16 12.10
C ASP A 90 1.34 -5.49 11.48
N TYR A 91 2.08 -6.22 10.64
CA TYR A 91 3.20 -5.67 9.88
C TYR A 91 2.75 -4.51 8.99
N PHE A 92 1.67 -4.71 8.23
CA PHE A 92 1.17 -3.66 7.34
C PHE A 92 0.77 -2.41 8.12
N PHE A 93 0.15 -2.58 9.27
CA PHE A 93 -0.22 -1.45 10.14
C PHE A 93 1.02 -0.71 10.62
N ALA A 94 1.98 -1.42 11.20
CA ALA A 94 3.18 -0.80 11.77
C ALA A 94 4.04 -0.12 10.69
N ALA A 95 4.29 -0.80 9.57
CA ALA A 95 5.11 -0.28 8.49
C ALA A 95 4.44 0.89 7.77
N ALA A 96 3.12 0.84 7.57
CA ALA A 96 2.38 1.94 6.95
C ALA A 96 2.37 3.18 7.85
N LEU A 97 2.23 3.01 9.16
CA LEU A 97 2.26 4.11 10.11
C LEU A 97 3.59 4.86 10.08
N GLU A 98 4.69 4.15 9.86
CA GLU A 98 6.02 4.75 9.73
C GLU A 98 6.11 5.70 8.53
N LYS A 99 5.35 5.45 7.45
CA LYS A 99 5.39 6.25 6.23
C LYS A 99 4.58 7.54 6.31
N VAL A 100 3.71 7.65 7.28
CA VAL A 100 2.86 8.83 7.50
C VAL A 100 3.49 9.83 8.55
#